data_f7ebbd3b6271c39b48178b80c4a1e3c5
#
_entry.id   f7ebbd3b6271c39b48178b80c4a1e3c5
#
_cell.length_a   1.000
_cell.length_b   1.000
_cell.length_c   1.000
_cell.angle_alpha   90.00
_cell.angle_beta   90.00
_cell.angle_gamma   90.00
#
_symmetry.space_group_name_H-M   'P 1'
#
loop_
_entity.id
_entity.type
_entity.pdbx_description
1 polymer ?
#
loop_
_entity_poly.entity_id
_entity_poly.type
_entity_poly.pdbx_seq_one_letter_code
_entity_poly.pdbx_strand_id
1 'polypeptide(L)'
;MKVLIIQENGRHEANRHLRECFSMQRAFQHHKVECDVWGLGHDAPEPEFESYDLIINLENYDETGWVPDLSEVRSPKKFLWAIDSHVRGHNHYEAEFERGKYDLILQATKHFVDSDSVWLPNAYDDEFIKPLDVEKKYDTGFCGNIHNRLGLIEFAKERWSCKEDVMVLGEDMVKAINSYKIHLNANIGSDINYRNFETIGCGTVLATVVNPVHREQYEELGFEDFKNCIFLTQDSTTLTVLRLEVD
;
A
#
# COMPACT_ATOMS: atom_id res chain seq x y z
N MET A 1 11.69 9.36 22.31
CA MET A 1 11.58 8.12 21.49
C MET A 1 12.21 8.41 20.15
N LYS A 2 13.13 7.57 19.76
CA LYS A 2 13.85 7.62 18.50
C LYS A 2 13.57 6.35 17.69
N VAL A 3 13.09 6.50 16.46
CA VAL A 3 12.65 5.40 15.59
C VAL A 3 13.60 5.28 14.40
N LEU A 4 13.93 4.07 14.01
CA LEU A 4 14.59 3.76 12.75
C LEU A 4 13.63 2.97 11.86
N ILE A 5 13.50 3.39 10.61
CA ILE A 5 12.80 2.63 9.58
C ILE A 5 13.83 2.08 8.59
N ILE A 6 13.80 0.78 8.36
CA ILE A 6 14.71 0.09 7.42
C ILE A 6 13.92 -0.30 6.18
N GLN A 7 14.25 0.30 5.04
CA GLN A 7 13.70 -0.04 3.71
C GLN A 7 14.63 0.50 2.62
N GLU A 8 14.71 -0.18 1.48
CA GLU A 8 15.44 0.36 0.33
C GLU A 8 14.75 1.62 -0.23
N ASN A 9 15.54 2.51 -0.84
CA ASN A 9 15.09 3.81 -1.38
C ASN A 9 14.21 3.70 -2.65
N GLY A 10 13.85 2.49 -3.07
CA GLY A 10 13.00 2.26 -4.24
C GLY A 10 13.70 2.48 -5.59
N ARG A 11 13.19 1.75 -6.60
CA ARG A 11 13.79 1.68 -7.94
C ARG A 11 13.45 2.90 -8.83
N HIS A 12 12.32 3.55 -8.55
CA HIS A 12 11.79 4.64 -9.39
C HIS A 12 11.91 5.98 -8.67
N GLU A 13 12.79 6.85 -9.15
CA GLU A 13 13.05 8.14 -8.55
C GLU A 13 11.78 8.99 -8.38
N ALA A 14 10.91 9.01 -9.39
CA ALA A 14 9.64 9.73 -9.35
C ALA A 14 8.70 9.32 -8.21
N ASN A 15 8.87 8.11 -7.68
CA ASN A 15 8.00 7.55 -6.62
C ASN A 15 8.70 7.45 -5.26
N ARG A 16 9.98 7.84 -5.14
CA ARG A 16 10.75 7.65 -3.91
C ARG A 16 10.12 8.34 -2.71
N HIS A 17 9.66 9.59 -2.88
CA HIS A 17 9.04 10.36 -1.79
C HIS A 17 7.72 9.76 -1.29
N LEU A 18 7.09 8.86 -2.04
CA LEU A 18 5.88 8.13 -1.66
C LEU A 18 6.18 6.73 -1.08
N ARG A 19 7.48 6.34 -0.97
CA ARG A 19 7.83 5.08 -0.34
C ARG A 19 7.35 5.06 1.11
N GLU A 20 7.00 3.89 1.57
CA GLU A 20 6.42 3.63 2.89
C GLU A 20 7.32 4.20 4.00
N CYS A 21 8.64 4.02 3.89
CA CYS A 21 9.61 4.53 4.86
C CYS A 21 9.54 6.05 5.02
N PHE A 22 9.42 6.79 3.93
CA PHE A 22 9.34 8.25 4.00
C PHE A 22 7.96 8.74 4.48
N SER A 23 6.90 8.06 4.07
CA SER A 23 5.55 8.38 4.52
C SER A 23 5.42 8.14 6.04
N MET A 24 5.95 7.02 6.55
CA MET A 24 6.01 6.76 7.99
C MET A 24 6.91 7.77 8.72
N GLN A 25 8.07 8.11 8.15
CA GLN A 25 8.96 9.12 8.73
C GLN A 25 8.24 10.44 8.93
N ARG A 26 7.52 10.95 7.90
CA ARG A 26 6.73 12.18 8.00
C ARG A 26 5.63 12.06 9.07
N ALA A 27 4.94 10.93 9.14
CA ALA A 27 3.92 10.68 10.17
C ALA A 27 4.52 10.72 11.58
N PHE A 28 5.66 10.08 11.83
CA PHE A 28 6.35 10.16 13.10
C PHE A 28 6.80 11.59 13.44
N GLN A 29 7.39 12.28 12.49
CA GLN A 29 7.84 13.67 12.65
C GLN A 29 6.67 14.64 12.92
N HIS A 30 5.51 14.42 12.27
CA HIS A 30 4.28 15.17 12.57
C HIS A 30 3.89 15.03 14.05
N HIS A 31 4.07 13.87 14.63
CA HIS A 31 3.84 13.59 16.04
C HIS A 31 5.05 13.93 16.95
N LYS A 32 6.04 14.65 16.44
CA LYS A 32 7.26 15.08 17.15
C LYS A 32 8.09 13.89 17.68
N VAL A 33 8.06 12.80 16.96
CA VAL A 33 8.92 11.64 17.19
C VAL A 33 10.10 11.72 16.22
N GLU A 34 11.31 11.62 16.77
CA GLU A 34 12.53 11.53 15.96
C GLU A 34 12.51 10.22 15.16
N CYS A 35 12.65 10.32 13.86
CA CYS A 35 12.57 9.16 12.96
C CYS A 35 13.58 9.28 11.84
N ASP A 36 14.48 8.32 11.79
CA ASP A 36 15.48 8.15 10.73
C ASP A 36 15.03 7.05 9.76
N VAL A 37 15.49 7.15 8.52
CA VAL A 37 15.29 6.14 7.47
C VAL A 37 16.65 5.68 6.97
N TRP A 38 16.83 4.38 6.82
CA TRP A 38 18.07 3.79 6.31
C TRP A 38 17.78 2.55 5.46
N GLY A 39 18.70 2.23 4.54
CA GLY A 39 18.66 1.05 3.69
C GLY A 39 19.39 1.24 2.37
N LEU A 40 19.28 0.26 1.50
CA LEU A 40 19.91 0.28 0.19
C LEU A 40 19.48 1.51 -0.63
N GLY A 41 20.46 2.24 -1.17
CA GLY A 41 20.22 3.43 -2.00
C GLY A 41 19.92 4.72 -1.24
N HIS A 42 19.99 4.70 0.10
CA HIS A 42 20.03 5.93 0.90
C HIS A 42 21.46 6.41 1.06
N ASP A 43 21.66 7.74 1.11
CA ASP A 43 22.99 8.34 1.30
C ASP A 43 23.42 8.38 2.78
N ALA A 44 22.62 7.83 3.69
CA ALA A 44 22.91 7.79 5.11
C ALA A 44 23.91 6.67 5.44
N PRO A 45 24.88 6.89 6.35
CA PRO A 45 25.76 5.83 6.83
C PRO A 45 24.96 4.77 7.63
N GLU A 46 25.54 3.60 7.77
CA GLU A 46 24.93 2.56 8.62
C GLU A 46 24.70 3.09 10.03
N PRO A 47 23.46 2.96 10.55
CA PRO A 47 23.11 3.52 11.85
C PRO A 47 23.66 2.66 13.00
N GLU A 48 23.86 3.28 14.15
CA GLU A 48 24.09 2.54 15.39
C GLU A 48 22.73 2.06 15.93
N PHE A 49 22.37 0.81 15.59
CA PHE A 49 21.04 0.23 15.87
C PHE A 49 20.64 0.29 17.35
N GLU A 50 21.60 0.08 18.26
CA GLU A 50 21.37 0.12 19.71
C GLU A 50 20.99 1.51 20.25
N SER A 51 21.15 2.56 19.44
CA SER A 51 20.82 3.95 19.83
C SER A 51 19.34 4.30 19.63
N TYR A 52 18.55 3.40 19.06
CA TYR A 52 17.12 3.61 18.82
C TYR A 52 16.26 2.97 19.91
N ASP A 53 15.05 3.49 20.09
CA ASP A 53 14.02 2.90 20.95
C ASP A 53 13.18 1.86 20.20
N LEU A 54 12.99 2.07 18.89
CA LEU A 54 12.20 1.23 18.01
C LEU A 54 12.86 1.12 16.64
N ILE A 55 12.93 -0.09 16.11
CA ILE A 55 13.30 -0.36 14.71
C ILE A 55 12.11 -0.99 14.02
N ILE A 56 11.69 -0.42 12.89
CA ILE A 56 10.69 -0.99 12.00
C ILE A 56 11.38 -1.42 10.72
N ASN A 57 11.54 -2.73 10.54
CA ASN A 57 12.06 -3.28 9.29
C ASN A 57 10.87 -3.54 8.35
N LEU A 58 10.77 -2.75 7.29
CA LEU A 58 9.78 -2.97 6.26
C LEU A 58 10.23 -4.13 5.39
N GLU A 59 9.26 -4.86 4.85
CA GLU A 59 9.52 -5.88 3.85
C GLU A 59 10.48 -5.38 2.77
N ASN A 60 11.58 -6.09 2.60
CA ASN A 60 12.62 -5.75 1.64
C ASN A 60 12.87 -6.90 0.67
N TYR A 61 13.12 -6.57 -0.60
CA TYR A 61 13.62 -7.52 -1.58
C TYR A 61 15.15 -7.58 -1.49
N ASP A 62 15.64 -8.52 -0.68
CA ASP A 62 17.07 -8.67 -0.44
C ASP A 62 17.73 -9.66 -1.41
N GLU A 63 17.95 -9.21 -2.65
CA GLU A 63 18.72 -9.96 -3.64
C GLU A 63 20.23 -9.79 -3.45
N THR A 64 20.69 -8.85 -2.63
CA THR A 64 22.09 -8.45 -2.50
C THR A 64 22.68 -8.67 -1.11
N GLY A 65 21.90 -9.13 -0.14
CA GLY A 65 22.32 -9.34 1.25
C GLY A 65 22.56 -8.04 2.02
N TRP A 66 21.85 -6.95 1.66
CA TRP A 66 22.03 -5.66 2.31
C TRP A 66 21.21 -5.50 3.60
N VAL A 67 20.15 -6.30 3.76
CA VAL A 67 19.30 -6.24 4.95
C VAL A 67 20.10 -6.64 6.19
N PRO A 68 20.18 -5.80 7.22
CA PRO A 68 21.02 -6.06 8.37
C PRO A 68 20.50 -7.24 9.20
N ASP A 69 21.43 -7.98 9.77
CA ASP A 69 21.08 -8.97 10.79
C ASP A 69 20.83 -8.27 12.14
N LEU A 70 19.58 -8.19 12.54
CA LEU A 70 19.16 -7.56 13.80
C LEU A 70 19.10 -8.55 14.98
N SER A 71 19.52 -9.81 14.80
CA SER A 71 19.35 -10.86 15.83
C SER A 71 20.12 -10.57 17.13
N GLU A 72 21.23 -9.83 17.04
CA GLU A 72 22.06 -9.46 18.20
C GLU A 72 21.79 -8.03 18.72
N VAL A 73 20.91 -7.26 18.05
CA VAL A 73 20.47 -5.93 18.50
C VAL A 73 19.42 -6.11 19.59
N ARG A 74 19.63 -5.53 20.79
CA ARG A 74 18.86 -5.86 21.99
C ARG A 74 18.13 -4.70 22.65
N SER A 75 18.66 -3.47 22.53
CA SER A 75 18.07 -2.31 23.21
C SER A 75 16.73 -1.89 22.60
N PRO A 76 16.58 -1.74 21.26
CA PRO A 76 15.32 -1.31 20.69
C PRO A 76 14.29 -2.44 20.62
N LYS A 77 13.02 -2.07 20.65
CA LYS A 77 11.97 -2.93 20.14
C LYS A 77 12.12 -3.08 18.62
N LYS A 78 11.82 -4.26 18.09
CA LYS A 78 11.98 -4.57 16.68
C LYS A 78 10.67 -5.08 16.10
N PHE A 79 10.15 -4.38 15.12
CA PHE A 79 8.94 -4.76 14.41
C PHE A 79 9.26 -5.08 12.95
N LEU A 80 8.64 -6.13 12.44
CA LEU A 80 8.69 -6.50 11.02
C LEU A 80 7.37 -6.10 10.36
N TRP A 81 7.41 -5.26 9.32
CA TRP A 81 6.20 -4.94 8.57
C TRP A 81 6.10 -5.81 7.31
N ALA A 82 5.16 -6.76 7.35
CA ALA A 82 4.84 -7.68 6.27
C ALA A 82 3.74 -7.07 5.40
N ILE A 83 4.13 -6.54 4.23
CA ILE A 83 3.21 -5.86 3.31
C ILE A 83 2.59 -6.86 2.34
N ASP A 84 3.41 -7.74 1.75
CA ASP A 84 3.03 -8.63 0.64
C ASP A 84 2.79 -10.09 1.08
N SER A 85 2.26 -10.33 2.28
CA SER A 85 1.97 -11.69 2.78
C SER A 85 1.06 -12.50 1.85
N HIS A 86 0.19 -11.83 1.09
CA HIS A 86 -0.68 -12.44 0.09
C HIS A 86 0.08 -12.98 -1.14
N VAL A 87 1.32 -12.53 -1.37
CA VAL A 87 2.18 -12.96 -2.48
C VAL A 87 3.27 -13.93 -2.01
N ARG A 88 3.95 -13.58 -0.90
CA ARG A 88 5.10 -14.34 -0.39
C ARG A 88 4.72 -15.53 0.46
N GLY A 89 3.50 -15.50 1.02
CA GLY A 89 3.02 -16.47 1.98
C GLY A 89 3.45 -16.13 3.42
N HIS A 90 2.62 -16.55 4.36
CA HIS A 90 2.81 -16.26 5.78
C HIS A 90 4.12 -16.84 6.34
N ASN A 91 4.44 -18.07 6.00
CA ASN A 91 5.66 -18.76 6.48
C ASN A 91 6.97 -18.02 6.15
N HIS A 92 6.99 -17.18 5.11
CA HIS A 92 8.17 -16.37 4.78
C HIS A 92 8.46 -15.36 5.89
N TYR A 93 7.42 -14.68 6.37
CA TYR A 93 7.55 -13.66 7.42
C TYR A 93 7.78 -14.27 8.80
N GLU A 94 7.19 -15.44 9.08
CA GLU A 94 7.51 -16.19 10.31
C GLU A 94 9.00 -16.55 10.39
N ALA A 95 9.56 -17.05 9.30
CA ALA A 95 10.98 -17.39 9.25
C ALA A 95 11.89 -16.16 9.43
N GLU A 96 11.51 -15.00 8.87
CA GLU A 96 12.23 -13.75 9.05
C GLU A 96 12.07 -13.21 10.47
N PHE A 97 10.88 -13.28 11.04
CA PHE A 97 10.57 -12.91 12.41
C PHE A 97 11.46 -13.65 13.42
N GLU A 98 11.53 -14.97 13.31
CA GLU A 98 12.36 -15.82 14.17
C GLU A 98 13.86 -15.53 13.97
N ARG A 99 14.31 -15.40 12.72
CA ARG A 99 15.71 -15.11 12.40
C ARG A 99 16.17 -13.78 12.95
N GLY A 100 15.38 -12.72 12.79
CA GLY A 100 15.70 -11.36 13.25
C GLY A 100 15.39 -11.13 14.73
N LYS A 101 14.74 -12.10 15.41
CA LYS A 101 14.25 -11.97 16.80
C LYS A 101 13.41 -10.71 16.97
N TYR A 102 12.44 -10.52 16.09
CA TYR A 102 11.51 -9.40 16.18
C TYR A 102 10.54 -9.58 17.36
N ASP A 103 10.01 -8.48 17.88
CA ASP A 103 9.02 -8.49 18.98
C ASP A 103 7.59 -8.57 18.45
N LEU A 104 7.34 -8.14 17.21
CA LEU A 104 6.00 -8.06 16.63
C LEU A 104 6.05 -8.04 15.10
N ILE A 105 5.06 -8.67 14.45
CA ILE A 105 4.80 -8.52 13.02
C ILE A 105 3.64 -7.53 12.83
N LEU A 106 3.86 -6.52 11.99
CA LEU A 106 2.82 -5.62 11.49
C LEU A 106 2.31 -6.17 10.17
N GLN A 107 1.08 -6.72 10.14
CA GLN A 107 0.49 -7.33 8.96
C GLN A 107 -0.37 -6.34 8.19
N ALA A 108 -0.02 -6.05 6.93
CA ALA A 108 -0.87 -5.22 6.07
C ALA A 108 -2.16 -5.93 5.67
N THR A 109 -2.13 -7.26 5.56
CA THR A 109 -3.28 -8.09 5.18
C THR A 109 -3.88 -8.79 6.40
N LYS A 110 -5.07 -8.39 6.81
CA LYS A 110 -5.75 -8.91 8.02
C LYS A 110 -5.88 -10.43 8.07
N HIS A 111 -6.02 -11.07 6.91
CA HIS A 111 -6.16 -12.54 6.81
C HIS A 111 -4.96 -13.31 7.42
N PHE A 112 -3.79 -12.69 7.52
CA PHE A 112 -2.57 -13.29 8.06
C PHE A 112 -2.25 -12.86 9.50
N VAL A 113 -3.16 -12.17 10.17
CA VAL A 113 -2.97 -11.78 11.58
C VAL A 113 -3.15 -13.01 12.48
N ASP A 114 -2.19 -13.20 13.38
CA ASP A 114 -2.11 -14.30 14.34
C ASP A 114 -1.75 -13.79 15.75
N SER A 115 -1.22 -14.68 16.62
CA SER A 115 -0.85 -14.34 18.00
C SER A 115 0.34 -13.40 18.11
N ASP A 116 1.25 -13.42 17.13
CA ASP A 116 2.52 -12.68 17.12
C ASP A 116 2.47 -11.45 16.21
N SER A 117 1.28 -11.12 15.74
CA SER A 117 1.07 -10.03 14.80
C SER A 117 -0.14 -9.16 15.13
N VAL A 118 -0.12 -7.95 14.57
CA VAL A 118 -1.24 -7.01 14.60
C VAL A 118 -1.54 -6.51 13.19
N TRP A 119 -2.80 -6.21 12.94
CA TRP A 119 -3.19 -5.62 11.66
C TRP A 119 -2.76 -4.15 11.58
N LEU A 120 -1.88 -3.85 10.64
CA LEU A 120 -1.52 -2.50 10.23
C LEU A 120 -1.79 -2.37 8.73
N PRO A 121 -2.98 -1.95 8.32
CA PRO A 121 -3.34 -1.86 6.91
C PRO A 121 -2.48 -0.84 6.16
N ASN A 122 -2.46 -0.97 4.84
CA ASN A 122 -1.92 0.07 3.98
C ASN A 122 -2.63 1.40 4.21
N ALA A 123 -1.95 2.49 3.93
CA ALA A 123 -2.45 3.84 4.09
C ALA A 123 -1.90 4.72 2.95
N TYR A 124 -2.22 6.00 2.94
CA TYR A 124 -1.64 6.97 2.01
C TYR A 124 -1.05 8.16 2.77
N ASP A 125 -0.15 8.86 2.13
CA ASP A 125 0.46 10.07 2.65
C ASP A 125 -0.33 11.29 2.18
N ASP A 126 -1.03 11.95 3.09
CA ASP A 126 -1.92 13.07 2.80
C ASP A 126 -1.18 14.37 2.45
N GLU A 127 0.13 14.42 2.63
CA GLU A 127 0.95 15.52 2.13
C GLU A 127 0.99 15.55 0.61
N PHE A 128 1.06 14.37 -0.03
CA PHE A 128 1.21 14.21 -1.48
C PHE A 128 -0.05 13.70 -2.16
N ILE A 129 -0.75 12.77 -1.52
CA ILE A 129 -1.97 12.15 -2.05
C ILE A 129 -3.18 12.95 -1.58
N LYS A 130 -3.69 13.82 -2.41
CA LYS A 130 -4.77 14.75 -2.06
C LYS A 130 -5.59 15.18 -3.28
N PRO A 131 -6.78 15.72 -3.06
CA PRO A 131 -7.56 16.32 -4.13
C PRO A 131 -6.79 17.48 -4.78
N LEU A 132 -6.79 17.50 -6.11
CA LEU A 132 -6.21 18.55 -6.92
C LEU A 132 -7.32 19.27 -7.72
N ASP A 133 -7.11 20.56 -7.99
CA ASP A 133 -7.99 21.33 -8.88
C ASP A 133 -7.68 20.99 -10.35
N VAL A 134 -8.11 19.81 -10.78
CA VAL A 134 -7.99 19.32 -12.15
C VAL A 134 -9.34 18.90 -12.69
N GLU A 135 -9.54 19.09 -13.98
CA GLU A 135 -10.78 18.67 -14.66
C GLU A 135 -10.94 17.15 -14.64
N LYS A 136 -12.13 16.67 -14.27
CA LYS A 136 -12.51 15.26 -14.38
C LYS A 136 -12.81 14.91 -15.85
N LYS A 137 -11.77 14.52 -16.61
CA LYS A 137 -11.84 14.31 -18.06
C LYS A 137 -12.38 12.95 -18.50
N TYR A 138 -12.25 11.95 -17.62
CA TYR A 138 -12.56 10.57 -17.96
C TYR A 138 -13.62 10.02 -17.02
N ASP A 139 -14.63 9.33 -17.60
CA ASP A 139 -15.68 8.72 -16.78
C ASP A 139 -15.10 7.65 -15.87
N THR A 140 -14.24 6.79 -16.42
CA THR A 140 -13.48 5.84 -15.64
C THR A 140 -12.00 5.90 -15.98
N GLY A 141 -11.14 5.48 -15.05
CA GLY A 141 -9.72 5.35 -15.31
C GLY A 141 -9.10 4.24 -14.48
N PHE A 142 -7.98 3.75 -14.96
CA PHE A 142 -7.11 2.82 -14.26
C PHE A 142 -5.70 3.39 -14.24
N CYS A 143 -5.08 3.46 -13.07
CA CYS A 143 -3.69 3.88 -12.90
C CYS A 143 -2.92 2.85 -12.09
N GLY A 144 -1.92 2.20 -12.70
CA GLY A 144 -1.12 1.20 -12.03
C GLY A 144 -0.48 0.17 -12.96
N ASN A 145 -0.10 -0.98 -12.39
CA ASN A 145 0.37 -2.11 -13.16
C ASN A 145 -0.82 -2.94 -13.65
N ILE A 146 -0.86 -3.24 -14.95
CA ILE A 146 -1.95 -3.99 -15.58
C ILE A 146 -1.90 -5.50 -15.31
N HIS A 147 -0.81 -5.99 -14.74
CA HIS A 147 -0.64 -7.42 -14.48
C HIS A 147 -1.80 -7.96 -13.64
N ASN A 148 -2.44 -9.02 -14.10
CA ASN A 148 -3.65 -9.63 -13.50
C ASN A 148 -4.90 -8.71 -13.44
N ARG A 149 -4.93 -7.57 -14.15
CA ARG A 149 -6.04 -6.60 -14.16
C ARG A 149 -6.64 -6.35 -15.54
N LEU A 150 -6.11 -7.00 -16.57
CA LEU A 150 -6.53 -6.79 -17.97
C LEU A 150 -8.03 -6.99 -18.15
N GLY A 151 -8.63 -8.04 -17.60
CA GLY A 151 -10.06 -8.30 -17.74
C GLY A 151 -10.96 -7.18 -17.23
N LEU A 152 -10.61 -6.54 -16.10
CA LEU A 152 -11.34 -5.39 -15.58
C LEU A 152 -11.20 -4.18 -16.51
N ILE A 153 -9.98 -3.93 -17.01
CA ILE A 153 -9.68 -2.79 -17.86
C ILE A 153 -10.39 -2.94 -19.22
N GLU A 154 -10.32 -4.11 -19.83
CA GLU A 154 -11.01 -4.40 -21.11
C GLU A 154 -12.53 -4.26 -20.97
N PHE A 155 -13.09 -4.82 -19.90
CA PHE A 155 -14.50 -4.67 -19.59
C PHE A 155 -14.92 -3.20 -19.47
N ALA A 156 -14.11 -2.38 -18.80
CA ALA A 156 -14.38 -0.96 -18.63
C ALA A 156 -14.25 -0.18 -19.95
N LYS A 157 -13.26 -0.50 -20.78
CA LYS A 157 -13.08 0.11 -22.11
C LYS A 157 -14.24 -0.16 -23.06
N GLU A 158 -14.84 -1.35 -22.99
CA GLU A 158 -15.98 -1.72 -23.83
C GLU A 158 -17.25 -0.94 -23.47
N ARG A 159 -17.40 -0.47 -22.25
CA ARG A 159 -18.65 0.09 -21.71
C ARG A 159 -18.58 1.57 -21.39
N TRP A 160 -17.40 2.06 -21.06
CA TRP A 160 -17.20 3.43 -20.59
C TRP A 160 -15.96 4.05 -21.24
N SER A 161 -15.87 5.37 -21.19
CA SER A 161 -14.63 6.09 -21.55
C SER A 161 -13.55 5.83 -20.51
N CYS A 162 -12.89 4.67 -20.59
CA CYS A 162 -11.87 4.27 -19.64
C CYS A 162 -10.48 4.71 -20.10
N LYS A 163 -9.83 5.55 -19.32
CA LYS A 163 -8.42 5.92 -19.48
C LYS A 163 -7.53 4.88 -18.81
N GLU A 164 -6.50 4.46 -19.51
CA GLU A 164 -5.48 3.56 -18.99
C GLU A 164 -4.14 4.31 -18.84
N ASP A 165 -3.67 4.42 -17.60
CA ASP A 165 -2.39 5.03 -17.24
C ASP A 165 -1.49 3.98 -16.59
N VAL A 166 -0.71 3.28 -17.43
CA VAL A 166 0.18 2.19 -16.99
C VAL A 166 1.53 2.75 -16.57
N MET A 167 2.02 2.32 -15.42
CA MET A 167 3.32 2.72 -14.87
C MET A 167 3.49 4.24 -14.72
N VAL A 168 2.39 4.96 -14.53
CA VAL A 168 2.43 6.37 -14.15
C VAL A 168 2.68 6.46 -12.64
N LEU A 169 3.68 7.24 -12.23
CA LEU A 169 4.22 7.26 -10.88
C LEU A 169 4.26 8.69 -10.30
N GLY A 170 4.43 8.77 -8.98
CA GLY A 170 4.65 10.03 -8.26
C GLY A 170 3.52 11.03 -8.45
N GLU A 171 3.85 12.30 -8.66
CA GLU A 171 2.85 13.36 -8.84
C GLU A 171 1.96 13.17 -10.07
N ASP A 172 2.47 12.54 -11.13
CA ASP A 172 1.69 12.30 -12.33
C ASP A 172 0.64 11.21 -12.08
N MET A 173 0.91 10.23 -11.21
CA MET A 173 -0.08 9.29 -10.71
C MET A 173 -1.22 10.03 -9.96
N VAL A 174 -0.87 10.95 -9.07
CA VAL A 174 -1.85 11.74 -8.32
C VAL A 174 -2.72 12.56 -9.28
N LYS A 175 -2.11 13.24 -10.27
CA LYS A 175 -2.83 13.98 -11.32
C LYS A 175 -3.74 13.08 -12.15
N ALA A 176 -3.25 11.89 -12.55
CA ALA A 176 -4.02 10.91 -13.31
C ALA A 176 -5.27 10.49 -12.53
N ILE A 177 -5.12 10.04 -11.28
CA ILE A 177 -6.24 9.61 -10.44
C ILE A 177 -7.24 10.75 -10.23
N ASN A 178 -6.75 11.97 -10.00
CA ASN A 178 -7.60 13.16 -9.88
C ASN A 178 -8.38 13.50 -11.16
N SER A 179 -7.91 13.08 -12.34
CA SER A 179 -8.57 13.34 -13.63
C SER A 179 -9.74 12.39 -13.95
N TYR A 180 -9.91 11.32 -13.18
CA TYR A 180 -11.00 10.37 -13.35
C TYR A 180 -12.22 10.75 -12.52
N LYS A 181 -13.43 10.47 -12.98
CA LYS A 181 -14.63 10.50 -12.14
C LYS A 181 -14.64 9.29 -11.21
N ILE A 182 -14.34 8.11 -11.77
CA ILE A 182 -14.26 6.83 -11.04
C ILE A 182 -12.91 6.17 -11.36
N HIS A 183 -12.16 5.82 -10.35
CA HIS A 183 -10.93 5.04 -10.48
C HIS A 183 -11.22 3.57 -10.22
N LEU A 184 -10.84 2.73 -11.18
CA LEU A 184 -11.00 1.28 -11.10
C LEU A 184 -9.78 0.64 -10.44
N ASN A 185 -10.00 -0.21 -9.46
CA ASN A 185 -8.93 -1.00 -8.85
C ASN A 185 -9.31 -2.48 -8.74
N ALA A 186 -8.33 -3.34 -8.95
CA ALA A 186 -8.43 -4.75 -8.64
C ALA A 186 -7.30 -5.14 -7.70
N ASN A 187 -7.65 -5.71 -6.56
CA ASN A 187 -6.70 -6.21 -5.58
C ASN A 187 -6.16 -7.58 -6.01
N ILE A 188 -5.03 -7.98 -5.46
CA ILE A 188 -4.45 -9.31 -5.67
C ILE A 188 -4.69 -10.13 -4.40
N GLY A 189 -5.38 -11.27 -4.54
CA GLY A 189 -5.69 -12.13 -3.39
C GLY A 189 -6.55 -11.44 -2.33
N SER A 190 -6.10 -11.47 -1.09
CA SER A 190 -6.78 -10.88 0.08
C SER A 190 -6.26 -9.49 0.45
N ASP A 191 -5.37 -8.91 -0.35
CA ASP A 191 -4.79 -7.60 -0.08
C ASP A 191 -5.81 -6.48 -0.29
N ILE A 192 -5.72 -5.43 0.53
CA ILE A 192 -6.32 -4.13 0.29
C ILE A 192 -5.16 -3.18 -0.02
N ASN A 193 -4.79 -3.12 -1.31
CA ASN A 193 -3.57 -2.47 -1.74
C ASN A 193 -3.63 -0.94 -1.60
N TYR A 194 -2.46 -0.30 -1.69
CA TYR A 194 -2.30 1.17 -1.58
C TYR A 194 -3.25 1.95 -2.47
N ARG A 195 -3.55 1.44 -3.67
CA ARG A 195 -4.37 2.14 -4.65
C ARG A 195 -5.80 2.40 -4.17
N ASN A 196 -6.34 1.57 -3.26
CA ASN A 196 -7.63 1.86 -2.63
C ASN A 196 -7.57 3.16 -1.82
N PHE A 197 -6.54 3.30 -0.99
CA PHE A 197 -6.35 4.44 -0.10
C PHE A 197 -5.94 5.70 -0.86
N GLU A 198 -5.01 5.58 -1.81
CA GLU A 198 -4.57 6.68 -2.66
C GLU A 198 -5.73 7.26 -3.49
N THR A 199 -6.63 6.43 -3.98
CA THR A 199 -7.81 6.87 -4.73
C THR A 199 -8.72 7.74 -3.87
N ILE A 200 -9.02 7.29 -2.66
CA ILE A 200 -9.85 8.05 -1.71
C ILE A 200 -9.12 9.32 -1.28
N GLY A 201 -7.81 9.24 -1.02
CA GLY A 201 -6.98 10.41 -0.71
C GLY A 201 -7.02 11.47 -1.81
N CYS A 202 -7.09 11.09 -3.07
CA CYS A 202 -7.29 11.99 -4.21
C CYS A 202 -8.71 12.57 -4.33
N GLY A 203 -9.66 12.16 -3.49
CA GLY A 203 -11.07 12.57 -3.60
C GLY A 203 -11.76 12.02 -4.86
N THR A 204 -11.25 10.93 -5.43
CA THR A 204 -11.82 10.27 -6.59
C THR A 204 -12.65 9.08 -6.13
N VAL A 205 -13.81 8.85 -6.76
CA VAL A 205 -14.65 7.69 -6.44
C VAL A 205 -13.89 6.40 -6.74
N LEU A 206 -13.74 5.56 -5.74
CA LEU A 206 -13.11 4.25 -5.88
C LEU A 206 -14.13 3.20 -6.31
N ALA A 207 -13.88 2.48 -7.39
CA ALA A 207 -14.56 1.22 -7.71
C ALA A 207 -13.54 0.08 -7.62
N THR A 208 -13.69 -0.78 -6.61
CA THR A 208 -12.70 -1.81 -6.30
C THR A 208 -13.29 -3.21 -6.29
N VAL A 209 -12.54 -4.17 -6.81
CA VAL A 209 -12.96 -5.59 -6.78
C VAL A 209 -12.76 -6.12 -5.36
N VAL A 210 -13.85 -6.56 -4.75
CA VAL A 210 -13.89 -7.12 -3.39
C VAL A 210 -14.25 -8.59 -3.44
N ASN A 211 -13.39 -9.42 -2.86
CA ASN A 211 -13.77 -10.81 -2.59
C ASN A 211 -14.78 -10.82 -1.41
N PRO A 212 -15.96 -11.42 -1.56
CA PRO A 212 -16.98 -11.43 -0.51
C PRO A 212 -16.49 -11.96 0.84
N VAL A 213 -15.53 -12.90 0.83
CA VAL A 213 -14.93 -13.48 2.05
C VAL A 213 -14.13 -12.43 2.86
N HIS A 214 -13.65 -11.39 2.20
CA HIS A 214 -12.84 -10.34 2.81
C HIS A 214 -13.58 -9.01 2.95
N ARG A 215 -14.87 -8.96 2.66
CA ARG A 215 -15.68 -7.73 2.69
C ARG A 215 -15.63 -7.01 4.04
N GLU A 216 -15.69 -7.76 5.13
CA GLU A 216 -15.63 -7.23 6.49
C GLU A 216 -14.37 -6.38 6.75
N GLN A 217 -13.22 -6.73 6.14
CA GLN A 217 -11.98 -5.97 6.28
C GLN A 217 -12.09 -4.57 5.68
N TYR A 218 -12.80 -4.45 4.56
CA TYR A 218 -13.07 -3.13 3.95
C TYR A 218 -13.99 -2.29 4.83
N GLU A 219 -15.04 -2.90 5.36
CA GLU A 219 -16.02 -2.22 6.22
C GLU A 219 -15.38 -1.73 7.52
N GLU A 220 -14.47 -2.51 8.13
CA GLU A 220 -13.69 -2.07 9.30
C GLU A 220 -12.77 -0.87 9.00
N LEU A 221 -12.30 -0.75 7.77
CA LEU A 221 -11.50 0.41 7.31
C LEU A 221 -12.38 1.60 6.91
N GLY A 222 -13.70 1.48 7.05
CA GLY A 222 -14.64 2.54 6.72
C GLY A 222 -15.01 2.63 5.24
N PHE A 223 -14.69 1.62 4.42
CA PHE A 223 -15.19 1.54 3.06
C PHE A 223 -16.64 1.07 3.08
N GLU A 224 -17.55 1.89 2.62
CA GLU A 224 -18.98 1.60 2.59
C GLU A 224 -19.51 1.62 1.15
N ASP A 225 -19.99 0.46 0.69
CA ASP A 225 -20.50 0.27 -0.67
C ASP A 225 -21.63 1.24 -1.00
N PHE A 226 -21.58 1.89 -2.17
CA PHE A 226 -22.50 2.94 -2.63
C PHE A 226 -22.59 4.17 -1.72
N LYS A 227 -21.70 4.34 -0.77
CA LYS A 227 -21.64 5.53 0.09
C LYS A 227 -20.36 6.33 -0.15
N ASN A 228 -19.20 5.69 -0.04
CA ASN A 228 -17.89 6.33 -0.27
C ASN A 228 -17.00 5.58 -1.28
N CYS A 229 -17.42 4.40 -1.70
CA CYS A 229 -16.80 3.61 -2.74
C CYS A 229 -17.84 2.72 -3.43
N ILE A 230 -17.41 1.96 -4.44
CA ILE A 230 -18.23 0.99 -5.17
C ILE A 230 -17.53 -0.35 -5.08
N PHE A 231 -18.20 -1.36 -4.54
CA PHE A 231 -17.70 -2.72 -4.52
C PHE A 231 -18.09 -3.46 -5.79
N LEU A 232 -17.08 -3.89 -6.54
CA LEU A 232 -17.24 -4.77 -7.69
C LEU A 232 -17.07 -6.20 -7.22
N THR A 233 -18.02 -7.07 -7.51
CA THR A 233 -17.89 -8.50 -7.23
C THR A 233 -17.42 -9.22 -8.48
N GLN A 234 -16.39 -10.06 -8.34
CA GLN A 234 -15.97 -10.97 -9.39
C GLN A 234 -16.75 -12.28 -9.19
N ASP A 235 -17.74 -12.52 -10.04
CA ASP A 235 -18.28 -13.85 -10.20
C ASP A 235 -17.28 -14.69 -11.03
N SER A 236 -17.17 -15.99 -10.77
CA SER A 236 -16.16 -16.88 -11.36
C SER A 236 -16.17 -16.94 -12.90
N THR A 237 -17.15 -16.32 -13.53
CA THR A 237 -17.32 -16.28 -14.98
C THR A 237 -17.65 -14.91 -15.58
N THR A 238 -18.02 -13.89 -14.76
CA THR A 238 -18.44 -12.60 -15.28
C THR A 238 -18.22 -11.50 -14.25
N LEU A 239 -17.59 -10.39 -14.64
CA LEU A 239 -17.57 -9.18 -13.85
C LEU A 239 -19.01 -8.59 -13.85
N THR A 240 -19.77 -8.82 -12.80
CA THR A 240 -21.10 -8.23 -12.66
C THR A 240 -20.95 -6.81 -12.13
N VAL A 241 -20.93 -5.85 -13.03
CA VAL A 241 -21.06 -4.43 -12.65
C VAL A 241 -22.54 -4.12 -12.63
N LEU A 242 -23.06 -3.81 -11.46
CA LEU A 242 -24.36 -3.15 -11.34
C LEU A 242 -24.32 -1.88 -12.20
N ARG A 243 -25.37 -1.64 -12.98
CA ARG A 243 -25.51 -0.44 -13.80
C ARG A 243 -25.34 0.79 -12.91
N LEU A 244 -24.24 1.48 -13.09
CA LEU A 244 -24.10 2.85 -12.62
C LEU A 244 -24.85 3.73 -13.63
N GLU A 245 -26.08 4.10 -13.33
CA GLU A 245 -26.72 5.24 -13.97
C GLU A 245 -26.12 6.47 -13.27
N VAL A 246 -25.14 7.08 -13.93
CA VAL A 246 -24.59 8.37 -13.52
C VAL A 246 -25.42 9.41 -14.24
N ASP A 247 -26.36 10.03 -13.56
CA ASP A 247 -27.05 11.24 -14.00
C ASP A 247 -26.09 12.44 -14.05
#